data_e407eb1251f97f2e7c311b5ca6074a10
#
_entry.id   e407eb1251f97f2e7c311b5ca6074a10
#
_cell.length_a   1.000
_cell.length_b   1.000
_cell.length_c   1.000
_cell.angle_alpha   90.00
_cell.angle_beta   90.00
_cell.angle_gamma   90.00
#
_symmetry.space_group_name_H-M   'P 1'
#
loop_
_entity.id
_entity.type
_entity.pdbx_description
1 polymer ?
#
loop_
_entity_poly.entity_id
_entity_poly.type
_entity_poly.pdbx_seq_one_letter_code
_entity_poly.pdbx_strand_id
1 'polypeptide(L)'
;MVESGKTNAYSFSHAFGMTAPSRRELRLSTGSLSSRDIFQELRVLGGVWGRAPRKGFLMTLQQLKYVVEVAERGSITEAAKALFIAQPSLSAAVRELEEEAGITIFLRNSRGILLTQEGAEFLGYARQVVQQAALIEDKYIAHSASRQRFSVSTQHYSFTSSAFVELVRAQGGQSYEFVLREGKTYDTIMDVRHLRSEMGVIYLCSFNEAVIRKTLRESNLVFSELFSARPHIFIGRNNPLAGRKSVNMKDLESLPCLTYEQGDQNSFYFSEEILSTLNHEKSIKVTDKGTIIDLMTGTDGYTISSGICPSYLRGDDIISIPLEVEEIIRIGVITHKDYRPTALGQMYLDILHRVVGDMQGE
;
A
#
# COMPACT_ATOMS: atom_id res chain seq x y z
N MET A 1 -36.81 1.62 -25.90
CA MET A 1 -37.57 1.41 -24.68
C MET A 1 -36.59 1.32 -23.54
N VAL A 2 -36.63 2.34 -22.69
CA VAL A 2 -35.69 2.60 -21.59
C VAL A 2 -36.20 1.86 -20.37
N GLU A 3 -35.38 1.06 -19.70
CA GLU A 3 -35.60 0.66 -18.32
C GLU A 3 -34.41 1.02 -17.44
N SER A 4 -34.70 1.99 -16.71
CA SER A 4 -34.23 2.61 -15.48
C SER A 4 -33.59 1.67 -14.45
N GLY A 5 -32.38 2.04 -14.05
CA GLY A 5 -31.68 1.49 -12.89
C GLY A 5 -32.37 1.85 -11.57
N LYS A 6 -32.71 0.86 -10.79
CA LYS A 6 -33.06 0.99 -9.36
C LYS A 6 -31.81 0.74 -8.53
N THR A 7 -31.24 1.79 -8.03
CA THR A 7 -30.18 1.74 -7.01
C THR A 7 -30.80 1.28 -5.67
N ASN A 8 -30.26 0.22 -5.13
CA ASN A 8 -30.77 -0.49 -3.97
C ASN A 8 -30.35 0.24 -2.67
N ALA A 9 -31.27 0.90 -2.02
CA ALA A 9 -31.09 1.60 -0.73
C ALA A 9 -31.02 0.67 0.50
N TYR A 10 -30.96 -0.65 0.29
CA TYR A 10 -31.01 -1.66 1.37
C TYR A 10 -29.66 -2.09 1.96
N SER A 11 -28.57 -1.58 1.45
CA SER A 11 -27.22 -2.06 1.86
C SER A 11 -26.60 -1.32 3.05
N PHE A 12 -27.24 -0.23 3.55
CA PHE A 12 -26.65 0.61 4.61
C PHE A 12 -27.18 0.37 6.03
N SER A 13 -28.28 -0.35 6.21
CA SER A 13 -28.94 -0.49 7.53
C SER A 13 -28.41 -1.63 8.41
N HIS A 14 -27.67 -2.58 7.86
CA HIS A 14 -27.17 -3.73 8.63
C HIS A 14 -25.86 -3.50 9.40
N ALA A 15 -25.18 -2.39 9.17
CA ALA A 15 -23.89 -2.10 9.82
C ALA A 15 -24.03 -1.39 11.18
N PHE A 16 -25.22 -0.86 11.54
CA PHE A 16 -25.36 0.01 12.72
C PHE A 16 -26.57 -0.27 13.63
N GLY A 17 -27.15 -1.46 13.64
CA GLY A 17 -28.11 -1.88 14.65
C GLY A 17 -29.38 -1.00 14.83
N MET A 18 -29.86 -0.32 13.77
CA MET A 18 -31.06 0.52 13.82
C MET A 18 -32.25 -0.19 13.17
N THR A 19 -33.38 -0.26 13.88
CA THR A 19 -34.67 -0.75 13.38
C THR A 19 -35.20 0.18 12.29
N ALA A 20 -35.57 -0.40 11.15
CA ALA A 20 -36.08 0.32 9.99
C ALA A 20 -37.46 0.96 10.29
N PRO A 21 -37.73 2.19 9.83
CA PRO A 21 -39.02 2.83 9.97
C PRO A 21 -40.09 2.16 9.09
N SER A 22 -41.35 2.18 9.55
CA SER A 22 -42.46 1.50 8.92
C SER A 22 -42.83 2.10 7.56
N ARG A 23 -43.41 1.27 6.65
CA ARG A 23 -43.75 1.58 5.25
C ARG A 23 -44.71 2.78 5.04
N ARG A 24 -45.12 3.48 6.06
CA ARG A 24 -46.09 4.58 5.98
C ARG A 24 -45.46 5.97 5.85
N GLU A 25 -44.14 6.08 6.09
CA GLU A 25 -43.46 7.40 6.15
C GLU A 25 -42.64 7.76 4.89
N LEU A 26 -42.60 6.89 3.89
CA LEU A 26 -41.86 7.14 2.64
C LEU A 26 -42.82 7.42 1.47
N ARG A 27 -43.60 8.47 1.56
CA ARG A 27 -44.18 9.13 0.39
C ARG A 27 -43.58 10.53 0.28
N LEU A 28 -42.39 10.60 -0.30
CA LEU A 28 -41.87 11.89 -0.79
C LEU A 28 -42.01 11.94 -2.31
N SER A 29 -42.63 12.99 -2.75
CA SER A 29 -42.91 13.32 -4.14
C SER A 29 -41.63 13.45 -4.95
N THR A 30 -41.63 12.94 -6.18
CA THR A 30 -40.57 13.08 -7.19
C THR A 30 -40.52 14.54 -7.67
N GLY A 31 -39.76 15.38 -6.96
CA GLY A 31 -39.34 16.70 -7.38
C GLY A 31 -37.88 16.86 -7.10
N SER A 32 -37.10 17.42 -8.03
CA SER A 32 -35.67 17.67 -7.90
C SER A 32 -35.39 18.54 -6.67
N LEU A 33 -34.90 17.89 -5.60
CA LEU A 33 -34.46 18.61 -4.39
C LEU A 33 -33.13 19.29 -4.68
N SER A 34 -33.01 20.57 -4.39
CA SER A 34 -31.77 21.31 -4.46
C SER A 34 -30.86 20.88 -3.30
N SER A 35 -29.53 21.04 -3.47
CA SER A 35 -28.55 20.74 -2.41
C SER A 35 -28.88 21.43 -1.07
N ARG A 36 -29.64 22.51 -1.08
CA ARG A 36 -30.14 23.23 0.13
C ARG A 36 -31.23 22.47 0.86
N ASP A 37 -32.11 21.79 0.15
CA ASP A 37 -33.23 21.06 0.74
C ASP A 37 -32.76 19.77 1.44
N ILE A 38 -31.75 19.10 0.88
CA ILE A 38 -31.10 17.93 1.49
C ILE A 38 -30.43 18.33 2.83
N PHE A 39 -29.80 19.50 2.88
CA PHE A 39 -29.18 19.99 4.12
C PHE A 39 -30.21 20.39 5.18
N GLN A 40 -31.40 20.78 4.79
CA GLN A 40 -32.47 21.18 5.70
C GLN A 40 -33.19 19.96 6.31
N GLU A 41 -33.35 18.86 5.56
CA GLU A 41 -33.89 17.60 6.07
C GLU A 41 -32.95 16.86 6.99
N LEU A 42 -31.63 16.89 6.71
CA LEU A 42 -30.62 16.33 7.61
C LEU A 42 -30.55 17.05 8.97
N ARG A 43 -31.05 18.28 9.05
CA ARG A 43 -31.19 19.05 10.30
C ARG A 43 -32.29 18.52 11.23
N VAL A 44 -33.29 17.86 10.71
CA VAL A 44 -34.43 17.31 11.48
C VAL A 44 -34.09 15.92 12.08
N LEU A 45 -33.15 15.21 11.48
CA LEU A 45 -32.66 13.90 11.98
C LEU A 45 -31.55 14.01 13.03
N GLY A 46 -31.22 15.20 13.49
CA GLY A 46 -30.11 15.51 14.38
C GLY A 46 -30.32 15.19 15.86
N GLY A 47 -30.56 13.95 16.20
CA GLY A 47 -30.69 13.47 17.60
C GLY A 47 -29.44 12.78 18.17
N VAL A 48 -28.35 12.57 17.41
CA VAL A 48 -27.20 11.71 17.85
C VAL A 48 -25.84 12.39 17.78
N TRP A 49 -25.70 13.52 17.06
CA TRP A 49 -24.45 14.29 17.04
C TRP A 49 -24.65 15.63 17.72
N GLY A 50 -24.38 15.66 19.01
CA GLY A 50 -24.46 16.87 19.81
C GLY A 50 -23.44 17.91 19.39
N ARG A 51 -23.75 18.69 18.37
CA ARG A 51 -23.41 20.07 18.04
C ARG A 51 -23.75 20.30 16.58
N ALA A 52 -24.61 21.29 16.32
CA ALA A 52 -24.87 21.77 14.96
C ALA A 52 -23.55 22.05 14.24
N PRO A 53 -23.37 21.72 12.92
CA PRO A 53 -22.20 22.16 12.18
C PRO A 53 -22.16 23.68 12.26
N ARG A 54 -21.20 24.23 13.02
CA ARG A 54 -20.83 25.63 12.94
C ARG A 54 -20.49 25.92 11.49
N LYS A 55 -20.81 27.13 10.97
CA LYS A 55 -20.37 27.66 9.67
C LYS A 55 -19.04 27.06 9.29
N GLY A 56 -18.98 26.43 8.11
CA GLY A 56 -17.91 25.51 7.69
C GLY A 56 -16.54 25.84 8.30
N PHE A 57 -15.95 24.86 8.93
CA PHE A 57 -14.60 24.93 9.45
C PHE A 57 -13.66 25.31 8.30
N LEU A 58 -13.15 26.53 8.32
CA LEU A 58 -12.39 27.13 7.21
C LEU A 58 -10.92 27.36 7.57
N MET A 59 -10.39 26.61 8.57
CA MET A 59 -8.97 26.65 8.92
C MET A 59 -8.11 26.48 7.67
N THR A 60 -7.20 27.41 7.45
CA THR A 60 -6.32 27.42 6.26
C THR A 60 -4.92 26.96 6.61
N LEU A 61 -4.22 26.39 5.63
CA LEU A 61 -2.78 26.06 5.77
C LEU A 61 -1.96 27.28 6.17
N GLN A 62 -2.33 28.46 5.68
CA GLN A 62 -1.65 29.70 6.00
C GLN A 62 -1.78 30.07 7.50
N GLN A 63 -2.95 29.88 8.09
CA GLN A 63 -3.14 30.08 9.54
C GLN A 63 -2.31 29.09 10.36
N LEU A 64 -2.20 27.84 9.93
CA LEU A 64 -1.32 26.86 10.57
C LEU A 64 0.16 27.26 10.46
N LYS A 65 0.63 27.72 9.29
CA LYS A 65 1.97 28.27 9.12
C LYS A 65 2.22 29.47 10.08
N TYR A 66 1.23 30.33 10.25
CA TYR A 66 1.32 31.47 11.16
C TYR A 66 1.48 31.05 12.63
N VAL A 67 0.67 30.10 13.09
CA VAL A 67 0.75 29.60 14.49
C VAL A 67 2.09 28.92 14.74
N VAL A 68 2.60 28.14 13.81
CA VAL A 68 3.92 27.50 13.92
C VAL A 68 5.01 28.56 14.04
N GLU A 69 5.05 29.56 13.18
CA GLU A 69 6.04 30.64 13.19
C GLU A 69 5.98 31.48 14.48
N VAL A 70 4.76 31.81 14.95
CA VAL A 70 4.55 32.53 16.23
C VAL A 70 5.10 31.74 17.40
N ALA A 71 4.89 30.43 17.44
CA ALA A 71 5.40 29.56 18.51
C ALA A 71 6.94 29.45 18.47
N GLU A 72 7.53 29.40 17.30
CA GLU A 72 8.98 29.30 17.12
C GLU A 72 9.71 30.59 17.51
N ARG A 73 9.12 31.76 17.20
CA ARG A 73 9.71 33.06 17.55
C ARG A 73 9.41 33.52 18.97
N GLY A 74 8.40 32.93 19.63
CA GLY A 74 7.94 33.35 20.94
C GLY A 74 7.39 34.79 20.97
N SER A 75 7.13 35.41 19.81
CA SER A 75 6.67 36.77 19.64
C SER A 75 5.90 36.99 18.35
N ILE A 76 4.68 37.55 18.45
CA ILE A 76 3.88 37.90 17.24
C ILE A 76 4.61 38.91 16.37
N THR A 77 5.30 39.89 16.99
CA THR A 77 6.02 40.93 16.25
C THR A 77 7.18 40.33 15.42
N GLU A 78 7.97 39.48 16.04
CA GLU A 78 9.11 38.82 15.35
C GLU A 78 8.62 37.83 14.31
N ALA A 79 7.55 37.08 14.56
CA ALA A 79 6.92 36.21 13.58
C ALA A 79 6.37 37.01 12.37
N ALA A 80 5.74 38.15 12.60
CA ALA A 80 5.21 39.01 11.53
C ALA A 80 6.34 39.55 10.65
N LYS A 81 7.48 39.96 11.26
CA LYS A 81 8.66 40.37 10.50
C LYS A 81 9.22 39.22 9.65
N ALA A 82 9.35 38.02 10.21
CA ALA A 82 9.84 36.85 9.51
C ALA A 82 8.95 36.43 8.34
N LEU A 83 7.63 36.62 8.51
CA LEU A 83 6.62 36.30 7.47
C LEU A 83 6.39 37.45 6.48
N PHE A 84 7.06 38.59 6.64
CA PHE A 84 6.90 39.81 5.82
C PHE A 84 5.45 40.30 5.74
N ILE A 85 4.72 40.24 6.88
CA ILE A 85 3.34 40.71 7.00
C ILE A 85 3.17 41.71 8.14
N ALA A 86 2.06 42.46 8.11
CA ALA A 86 1.75 43.39 9.20
C ALA A 86 1.36 42.61 10.49
N GLN A 87 1.93 43.03 11.62
CA GLN A 87 1.65 42.41 12.92
C GLN A 87 0.13 42.34 13.26
N PRO A 88 -0.71 43.40 12.98
CA PRO A 88 -2.14 43.31 13.21
C PRO A 88 -2.82 42.19 12.41
N SER A 89 -2.39 41.96 11.16
CA SER A 89 -2.92 40.91 10.29
C SER A 89 -2.60 39.52 10.84
N LEU A 90 -1.35 39.29 11.27
CA LEU A 90 -0.95 38.03 11.92
C LEU A 90 -1.76 37.81 13.22
N SER A 91 -1.90 38.85 14.04
CA SER A 91 -2.65 38.78 15.29
C SER A 91 -4.14 38.48 15.08
N ALA A 92 -4.74 39.03 14.03
CA ALA A 92 -6.13 38.75 13.65
C ALA A 92 -6.28 37.30 13.17
N ALA A 93 -5.41 36.82 12.29
CA ALA A 93 -5.45 35.46 11.76
C ALA A 93 -5.30 34.38 12.86
N VAL A 94 -4.40 34.61 13.82
CA VAL A 94 -4.25 33.73 14.99
C VAL A 94 -5.50 33.71 15.83
N ARG A 95 -6.12 34.88 16.10
CA ARG A 95 -7.34 34.98 16.88
C ARG A 95 -8.51 34.28 16.19
N GLU A 96 -8.70 34.50 14.90
CA GLU A 96 -9.72 33.83 14.10
C GLU A 96 -9.59 32.31 14.19
N LEU A 97 -8.36 31.79 14.11
CA LEU A 97 -8.08 30.35 14.24
C LEU A 97 -8.42 29.85 15.66
N GLU A 98 -8.05 30.59 16.72
CA GLU A 98 -8.39 30.26 18.11
C GLU A 98 -9.91 30.23 18.33
N GLU A 99 -10.63 31.23 17.78
CA GLU A 99 -12.10 31.30 17.84
C GLU A 99 -12.75 30.15 17.08
N GLU A 100 -12.24 29.81 15.90
CA GLU A 100 -12.74 28.71 15.07
C GLU A 100 -12.47 27.33 15.72
N ALA A 101 -11.27 27.10 16.23
CA ALA A 101 -10.90 25.89 16.93
C ALA A 101 -11.58 25.77 18.31
N GLY A 102 -12.02 26.89 18.89
CA GLY A 102 -12.64 26.97 20.21
C GLY A 102 -11.65 26.75 21.35
N ILE A 103 -10.35 27.04 21.13
CA ILE A 103 -9.27 26.91 22.09
C ILE A 103 -8.46 28.20 22.14
N THR A 104 -7.76 28.43 23.24
CA THR A 104 -6.71 29.44 23.33
C THR A 104 -5.36 28.79 23.10
N ILE A 105 -4.67 29.15 22.03
CA ILE A 105 -3.36 28.59 21.70
C ILE A 105 -2.26 29.32 22.45
N PHE A 106 -2.35 30.68 22.52
CA PHE A 106 -1.32 31.53 23.08
C PHE A 106 -1.84 32.39 24.22
N LEU A 107 -1.13 32.36 25.35
CA LEU A 107 -1.27 33.34 26.40
C LEU A 107 -0.27 34.48 26.18
N ARG A 108 -0.77 35.72 26.17
CA ARG A 108 0.04 36.93 26.00
C ARG A 108 0.38 37.50 27.35
N ASN A 109 1.63 37.77 27.61
CA ASN A 109 2.09 38.47 28.79
C ASN A 109 3.14 39.55 28.45
N SER A 110 3.59 40.31 29.43
CA SER A 110 4.58 41.39 29.24
C SER A 110 5.97 40.88 28.82
N ARG A 111 6.22 39.59 28.89
CA ARG A 111 7.50 38.96 28.51
C ARG A 111 7.44 38.21 27.18
N GLY A 112 6.29 38.20 26.48
CA GLY A 112 6.10 37.52 25.22
C GLY A 112 4.87 36.64 25.19
N ILE A 113 4.98 35.49 24.51
CA ILE A 113 3.90 34.53 24.29
C ILE A 113 4.25 33.21 24.97
N LEU A 114 3.28 32.62 25.68
CA LEU A 114 3.34 31.28 26.23
C LEU A 114 2.28 30.40 25.57
N LEU A 115 2.59 29.14 25.33
CA LEU A 115 1.61 28.15 24.89
C LEU A 115 0.74 27.69 26.06
N THR A 116 -0.55 27.52 25.80
CA THR A 116 -1.42 26.74 26.69
C THR A 116 -1.16 25.25 26.51
N GLN A 117 -1.72 24.40 27.35
CA GLN A 117 -1.64 22.96 27.20
C GLN A 117 -2.34 22.50 25.88
N GLU A 118 -3.56 23.00 25.62
CA GLU A 118 -4.30 22.76 24.38
C GLU A 118 -3.56 23.32 23.16
N GLY A 119 -2.93 24.50 23.31
CA GLY A 119 -2.10 25.12 22.27
C GLY A 119 -0.87 24.29 21.92
N ALA A 120 -0.22 23.65 22.88
CA ALA A 120 0.93 22.79 22.64
C ALA A 120 0.53 21.52 21.86
N GLU A 121 -0.62 20.93 22.21
CA GLU A 121 -1.19 19.78 21.47
C GLU A 121 -1.57 20.19 20.04
N PHE A 122 -2.33 21.27 19.88
CA PHE A 122 -2.71 21.81 18.57
C PHE A 122 -1.50 22.09 17.68
N LEU A 123 -0.46 22.71 18.25
CA LEU A 123 0.79 23.02 17.55
C LEU A 123 1.49 21.75 17.03
N GLY A 124 1.42 20.64 17.77
CA GLY A 124 1.92 19.35 17.34
C GLY A 124 1.26 18.90 16.03
N TYR A 125 -0.07 18.95 15.96
CA TYR A 125 -0.81 18.64 14.73
C TYR A 125 -0.57 19.67 13.62
N ALA A 126 -0.53 20.96 13.95
CA ALA A 126 -0.27 22.04 12.99
C ALA A 126 1.07 21.85 12.27
N ARG A 127 2.13 21.51 13.03
CA ARG A 127 3.47 21.22 12.46
C ARG A 127 3.43 20.04 11.49
N GLN A 128 2.74 18.95 11.83
CA GLN A 128 2.59 17.79 10.96
C GLN A 128 1.93 18.16 9.63
N VAL A 129 0.83 18.92 9.66
CA VAL A 129 0.10 19.35 8.45
C VAL A 129 1.00 20.27 7.60
N VAL A 130 1.67 21.26 8.20
CA VAL A 130 2.58 22.17 7.49
C VAL A 130 3.73 21.40 6.86
N GLN A 131 4.31 20.42 7.56
CA GLN A 131 5.39 19.57 7.05
C GLN A 131 4.92 18.71 5.88
N GLN A 132 3.72 18.11 5.96
CA GLN A 132 3.14 17.34 4.85
C GLN A 132 2.87 18.22 3.63
N ALA A 133 2.38 19.45 3.84
CA ALA A 133 2.18 20.40 2.75
C ALA A 133 3.51 20.80 2.10
N ALA A 134 4.56 21.05 2.87
CA ALA A 134 5.90 21.33 2.35
C ALA A 134 6.44 20.17 1.49
N LEU A 135 6.21 18.91 1.91
CA LEU A 135 6.59 17.74 1.11
C LEU A 135 5.84 17.70 -0.24
N ILE A 136 4.58 18.13 -0.28
CA ILE A 136 3.81 18.24 -1.54
C ILE A 136 4.39 19.36 -2.40
N GLU A 137 4.67 20.54 -1.79
CA GLU A 137 5.28 21.68 -2.50
C GLU A 137 6.63 21.27 -3.10
N ASP A 138 7.52 20.64 -2.33
CA ASP A 138 8.82 20.13 -2.81
C ASP A 138 8.67 19.09 -3.92
N LYS A 139 7.70 18.20 -3.77
CA LYS A 139 7.50 17.08 -4.70
C LYS A 139 6.94 17.52 -6.05
N TYR A 140 6.07 18.53 -6.09
CA TYR A 140 5.27 18.87 -7.26
C TYR A 140 5.41 20.30 -7.75
N ILE A 141 5.85 21.25 -6.91
CA ILE A 141 5.87 22.69 -7.23
C ILE A 141 7.31 23.22 -7.33
N ALA A 142 8.16 22.88 -6.35
CA ALA A 142 9.57 23.21 -6.48
C ALA A 142 10.17 22.31 -7.55
N HIS A 143 10.45 22.87 -8.72
CA HIS A 143 11.14 22.22 -9.84
C HIS A 143 12.61 21.92 -9.47
N SER A 144 12.85 21.28 -8.34
CA SER A 144 14.15 20.68 -8.05
C SER A 144 14.36 19.59 -9.08
N ALA A 145 15.52 19.56 -9.70
CA ALA A 145 15.95 18.69 -10.79
C ALA A 145 15.25 17.32 -10.70
N SER A 146 14.48 16.98 -11.74
CA SER A 146 13.57 15.86 -11.83
C SER A 146 14.20 14.57 -11.28
N ARG A 147 14.01 14.33 -9.98
CA ARG A 147 14.43 13.08 -9.34
C ARG A 147 13.63 11.95 -9.98
N GLN A 148 14.32 11.05 -10.62
CA GLN A 148 13.68 9.90 -11.26
C GLN A 148 13.01 9.03 -10.19
N ARG A 149 11.76 8.62 -10.43
CA ARG A 149 11.02 7.77 -9.51
C ARG A 149 10.56 6.51 -10.21
N PHE A 150 10.73 5.40 -9.54
CA PHE A 150 10.23 4.12 -9.97
C PHE A 150 9.87 3.28 -8.76
N SER A 151 8.78 2.54 -8.83
CA SER A 151 8.38 1.63 -7.77
C SER A 151 7.74 0.36 -8.33
N VAL A 152 8.12 -0.77 -7.75
CA VAL A 152 7.59 -2.09 -8.08
C VAL A 152 7.24 -2.84 -6.80
N SER A 153 6.12 -3.57 -6.81
CA SER A 153 5.74 -4.49 -5.74
C SER A 153 5.84 -5.93 -6.25
N THR A 154 6.23 -6.86 -5.40
CA THR A 154 6.45 -8.24 -5.81
C THR A 154 6.17 -9.20 -4.66
N GLN A 155 5.77 -10.42 -4.97
CA GLN A 155 5.94 -11.54 -4.07
C GLN A 155 7.44 -11.79 -3.84
N HIS A 156 7.79 -12.71 -2.95
CA HIS A 156 9.18 -12.91 -2.50
C HIS A 156 10.08 -13.63 -3.53
N TYR A 157 10.20 -13.05 -4.73
CA TYR A 157 11.04 -13.58 -5.81
C TYR A 157 12.41 -12.91 -5.88
N SER A 158 13.47 -13.73 -5.88
CA SER A 158 14.84 -13.22 -5.95
C SER A 158 15.22 -12.64 -7.31
N PHE A 159 14.63 -13.11 -8.41
CA PHE A 159 14.88 -12.58 -9.75
C PHE A 159 14.37 -11.14 -9.91
N THR A 160 13.31 -10.75 -9.19
CA THR A 160 12.81 -9.36 -9.19
C THR A 160 13.81 -8.40 -8.53
N SER A 161 14.42 -8.82 -7.42
CA SER A 161 15.47 -8.07 -6.75
C SER A 161 16.73 -7.98 -7.62
N SER A 162 17.09 -9.05 -8.34
CA SER A 162 18.22 -9.04 -9.29
C SER A 162 18.00 -8.04 -10.40
N ALA A 163 16.83 -8.06 -11.03
CA ALA A 163 16.46 -7.09 -12.06
C ALA A 163 16.48 -5.64 -11.53
N PHE A 164 16.04 -5.44 -10.28
CA PHE A 164 16.07 -4.13 -9.64
C PHE A 164 17.49 -3.62 -9.38
N VAL A 165 18.42 -4.48 -8.96
CA VAL A 165 19.84 -4.15 -8.81
C VAL A 165 20.44 -3.71 -10.15
N GLU A 166 20.12 -4.39 -11.24
CA GLU A 166 20.59 -4.00 -12.58
C GLU A 166 20.00 -2.66 -13.02
N LEU A 167 18.72 -2.39 -12.76
CA LEU A 167 18.12 -1.08 -13.02
C LEU A 167 18.86 0.04 -12.28
N VAL A 168 19.15 -0.16 -11.00
CA VAL A 168 19.90 0.80 -10.17
C VAL A 168 21.29 1.06 -10.76
N ARG A 169 22.01 0.01 -11.16
CA ARG A 169 23.33 0.12 -11.77
C ARG A 169 23.30 0.89 -13.09
N ALA A 170 22.25 0.67 -13.91
CA ALA A 170 22.09 1.36 -15.20
C ALA A 170 21.85 2.87 -15.05
N GLN A 171 21.35 3.35 -13.91
CA GLN A 171 21.07 4.76 -13.68
C GLN A 171 22.30 5.61 -13.30
N GLY A 172 23.39 5.03 -12.93
CA GLY A 172 24.73 5.61 -12.64
C GLY A 172 24.74 7.11 -12.36
N GLY A 173 24.88 7.57 -11.15
CA GLY A 173 25.11 8.98 -10.80
C GLY A 173 23.93 9.94 -10.97
N GLN A 174 22.78 9.54 -11.51
CA GLN A 174 21.56 10.35 -11.59
C GLN A 174 20.85 10.36 -10.24
N SER A 175 20.15 11.47 -9.93
CA SER A 175 19.32 11.54 -8.73
C SER A 175 18.04 10.69 -8.93
N TYR A 176 17.82 9.71 -8.07
CA TYR A 176 16.64 8.83 -8.14
C TYR A 176 16.04 8.50 -6.76
N GLU A 177 14.80 8.07 -6.79
CA GLU A 177 14.08 7.49 -5.66
C GLU A 177 13.38 6.22 -6.17
N PHE A 178 13.98 5.08 -5.92
CA PHE A 178 13.45 3.79 -6.35
C PHE A 178 12.96 2.99 -5.15
N VAL A 179 11.83 2.30 -5.31
CA VAL A 179 11.22 1.52 -4.24
C VAL A 179 10.89 0.12 -4.75
N LEU A 180 11.50 -0.89 -4.16
CA LEU A 180 11.12 -2.29 -4.30
C LEU A 180 10.37 -2.70 -3.03
N ARG A 181 9.12 -3.18 -3.19
CA ARG A 181 8.30 -3.71 -2.10
C ARG A 181 8.16 -5.21 -2.29
N GLU A 182 8.71 -5.98 -1.37
CA GLU A 182 8.40 -7.40 -1.27
C GLU A 182 7.28 -7.59 -0.25
N GLY A 183 6.29 -8.39 -0.59
CA GLY A 183 5.15 -8.59 0.30
C GLY A 183 4.08 -9.49 -0.27
N LYS A 184 2.96 -9.51 0.42
CA LYS A 184 1.82 -10.40 0.20
C LYS A 184 1.17 -10.17 -1.17
N THR A 185 0.59 -11.22 -1.73
CA THR A 185 -0.09 -11.17 -3.04
C THR A 185 -1.15 -10.07 -3.10
N TYR A 186 -2.02 -9.99 -2.07
CA TYR A 186 -3.08 -8.99 -2.05
C TYR A 186 -2.52 -7.56 -1.95
N ASP A 187 -1.51 -7.34 -1.12
CA ASP A 187 -0.87 -6.03 -0.97
C ASP A 187 -0.19 -5.60 -2.28
N THR A 188 0.48 -6.52 -2.97
CA THR A 188 1.05 -6.29 -4.31
C THR A 188 0.00 -5.82 -5.30
N ILE A 189 -1.19 -6.46 -5.32
CA ILE A 189 -2.31 -6.05 -6.18
C ILE A 189 -2.81 -4.65 -5.79
N MET A 190 -2.97 -4.38 -4.48
CA MET A 190 -3.45 -3.08 -4.01
C MET A 190 -2.43 -1.96 -4.21
N ASP A 191 -1.13 -2.23 -4.17
CA ASP A 191 -0.10 -1.25 -4.47
C ASP A 191 -0.19 -0.75 -5.91
N VAL A 192 -0.39 -1.65 -6.86
CA VAL A 192 -0.56 -1.27 -8.28
C VAL A 192 -1.90 -0.58 -8.51
N ARG A 193 -2.99 -1.08 -7.91
CA ARG A 193 -4.32 -0.46 -7.98
C ARG A 193 -4.29 1.01 -7.52
N HIS A 194 -3.60 1.30 -6.42
CA HIS A 194 -3.52 2.63 -5.83
C HIS A 194 -2.34 3.46 -6.35
N LEU A 195 -1.65 3.00 -7.41
CA LEU A 195 -0.50 3.66 -8.02
C LEU A 195 0.65 3.92 -7.03
N ARG A 196 0.75 3.14 -5.94
CA ARG A 196 1.90 3.12 -5.04
C ARG A 196 3.10 2.43 -5.68
N SER A 197 2.82 1.49 -6.58
CA SER A 197 3.79 0.85 -7.45
C SER A 197 3.30 0.91 -8.89
N GLU A 198 4.23 1.11 -9.82
CA GLU A 198 3.92 1.20 -11.25
C GLU A 198 3.51 -0.16 -11.83
N MET A 199 4.10 -1.21 -11.27
CA MET A 199 3.79 -2.60 -11.61
C MET A 199 3.95 -3.52 -10.42
N GLY A 200 3.39 -4.72 -10.53
CA GLY A 200 3.55 -5.79 -9.55
C GLY A 200 3.93 -7.10 -10.21
N VAL A 201 4.61 -7.98 -9.48
CA VAL A 201 4.95 -9.33 -9.95
C VAL A 201 4.27 -10.36 -9.06
N ILE A 202 3.41 -11.17 -9.66
CA ILE A 202 2.65 -12.24 -8.98
C ILE A 202 2.61 -13.51 -9.81
N TYR A 203 2.18 -14.62 -9.20
CA TYR A 203 1.96 -15.85 -9.93
C TYR A 203 0.47 -16.22 -10.04
N LEU A 204 0.19 -17.05 -11.04
CA LEU A 204 -1.06 -17.76 -11.22
C LEU A 204 -0.79 -19.27 -11.37
N CYS A 205 -1.72 -20.08 -10.85
CA CYS A 205 -1.77 -21.52 -11.08
C CYS A 205 -3.23 -21.94 -11.30
N SER A 206 -3.48 -23.20 -11.59
CA SER A 206 -4.84 -23.71 -11.87
C SER A 206 -5.82 -23.39 -10.73
N PHE A 207 -5.36 -23.44 -9.49
CA PHE A 207 -6.17 -23.22 -8.30
C PHE A 207 -6.56 -21.74 -8.08
N ASN A 208 -5.60 -20.80 -8.21
CA ASN A 208 -5.83 -19.40 -7.83
C ASN A 208 -6.27 -18.48 -8.97
N GLU A 209 -6.07 -18.90 -10.23
CA GLU A 209 -6.24 -18.05 -11.41
C GLU A 209 -7.60 -17.37 -11.49
N ALA A 210 -8.68 -18.11 -11.27
CA ALA A 210 -10.03 -17.57 -11.41
C ALA A 210 -10.28 -16.41 -10.42
N VAL A 211 -9.85 -16.58 -9.17
CA VAL A 211 -10.02 -15.58 -8.09
C VAL A 211 -9.10 -14.39 -8.32
N ILE A 212 -7.81 -14.64 -8.58
CA ILE A 212 -6.85 -13.55 -8.83
C ILE A 212 -7.26 -12.74 -10.05
N ARG A 213 -7.60 -13.37 -11.19
CA ARG A 213 -8.06 -12.64 -12.38
C ARG A 213 -9.34 -11.83 -12.14
N LYS A 214 -10.26 -12.32 -11.29
CA LYS A 214 -11.42 -11.55 -10.88
C LYS A 214 -10.99 -10.31 -10.09
N THR A 215 -10.15 -10.47 -9.09
CA THR A 215 -9.62 -9.36 -8.27
C THR A 215 -8.89 -8.31 -9.13
N LEU A 216 -8.08 -8.76 -10.10
CA LEU A 216 -7.39 -7.87 -11.03
C LEU A 216 -8.38 -7.06 -11.89
N ARG A 217 -9.42 -7.70 -12.44
CA ARG A 217 -10.46 -6.99 -13.21
C ARG A 217 -11.19 -5.94 -12.37
N GLU A 218 -11.59 -6.29 -11.15
CA GLU A 218 -12.25 -5.38 -10.20
C GLU A 218 -11.33 -4.22 -9.75
N SER A 219 -10.03 -4.43 -9.86
CA SER A 219 -8.98 -3.44 -9.55
C SER A 219 -8.49 -2.66 -10.78
N ASN A 220 -9.09 -2.86 -11.97
CA ASN A 220 -8.68 -2.27 -13.24
C ASN A 220 -7.22 -2.58 -13.62
N LEU A 221 -6.77 -3.80 -13.32
CA LEU A 221 -5.44 -4.29 -13.61
C LEU A 221 -5.46 -5.35 -14.70
N VAL A 222 -4.33 -5.48 -15.40
CA VAL A 222 -4.07 -6.54 -16.37
C VAL A 222 -2.87 -7.37 -15.94
N PHE A 223 -2.90 -8.66 -16.23
CA PHE A 223 -1.80 -9.60 -16.01
C PHE A 223 -1.18 -9.95 -17.36
N SER A 224 0.11 -9.76 -17.49
CA SER A 224 0.93 -10.19 -18.64
C SER A 224 1.91 -11.25 -18.16
N GLU A 225 1.84 -12.43 -18.74
CA GLU A 225 2.73 -13.54 -18.38
C GLU A 225 4.18 -13.18 -18.74
N LEU A 226 5.08 -13.39 -17.80
CA LEU A 226 6.52 -13.23 -17.96
C LEU A 226 7.16 -14.58 -18.34
N PHE A 227 6.81 -15.64 -17.62
CA PHE A 227 7.23 -17.01 -17.89
C PHE A 227 6.36 -18.02 -17.16
N SER A 228 6.44 -19.28 -17.62
CA SER A 228 5.87 -20.44 -16.93
C SER A 228 6.99 -21.38 -16.47
N ALA A 229 6.79 -22.01 -15.32
CA ALA A 229 7.73 -22.97 -14.75
C ALA A 229 7.03 -24.17 -14.11
N ARG A 230 7.69 -25.32 -14.09
CA ARG A 230 7.29 -26.45 -13.24
C ARG A 230 7.67 -26.15 -11.79
N PRO A 231 6.88 -26.60 -10.82
CA PRO A 231 7.21 -26.42 -9.42
C PRO A 231 8.51 -27.10 -9.03
N HIS A 232 9.24 -26.43 -8.14
CA HIS A 232 10.43 -26.96 -7.48
C HIS A 232 10.29 -26.76 -5.98
N ILE A 233 10.98 -27.56 -5.20
CA ILE A 233 11.24 -27.26 -3.80
C ILE A 233 12.59 -26.55 -3.68
N PHE A 234 12.66 -25.61 -2.74
CA PHE A 234 13.92 -25.08 -2.23
C PHE A 234 14.18 -25.66 -0.84
N ILE A 235 15.39 -26.12 -0.63
CA ILE A 235 15.87 -26.75 0.61
C ILE A 235 17.30 -26.31 0.92
N GLY A 236 17.71 -26.42 2.18
CA GLY A 236 19.10 -26.27 2.55
C GLY A 236 19.97 -27.43 2.03
N ARG A 237 21.26 -27.20 1.82
CA ARG A 237 22.25 -28.21 1.35
C ARG A 237 22.29 -29.47 2.21
N ASN A 238 22.10 -29.32 3.51
CA ASN A 238 22.17 -30.42 4.46
C ASN A 238 20.85 -31.21 4.59
N ASN A 239 19.80 -30.82 3.85
CA ASN A 239 18.51 -31.49 3.85
C ASN A 239 18.69 -32.95 3.35
N PRO A 240 17.99 -33.93 3.93
CA PRO A 240 18.04 -35.33 3.51
C PRO A 240 17.71 -35.57 2.03
N LEU A 241 16.99 -34.67 1.40
CA LEU A 241 16.60 -34.76 -0.03
C LEU A 241 17.63 -34.11 -0.98
N ALA A 242 18.70 -33.47 -0.50
CA ALA A 242 19.63 -32.68 -1.30
C ALA A 242 20.29 -33.45 -2.47
N GLY A 243 20.41 -34.77 -2.35
CA GLY A 243 20.97 -35.65 -3.39
C GLY A 243 19.94 -36.17 -4.40
N ARG A 244 18.66 -35.83 -4.29
CA ARG A 244 17.60 -36.32 -5.19
C ARG A 244 17.57 -35.51 -6.49
N LYS A 245 17.27 -36.19 -7.60
CA LYS A 245 17.06 -35.53 -8.91
C LYS A 245 15.66 -34.93 -9.04
N SER A 246 14.68 -35.52 -8.37
CA SER A 246 13.31 -35.05 -8.25
C SER A 246 12.69 -35.58 -6.95
N VAL A 247 11.62 -34.97 -6.49
CA VAL A 247 10.85 -35.36 -5.32
C VAL A 247 9.36 -35.35 -5.62
N ASN A 248 8.59 -36.14 -4.90
CA ASN A 248 7.12 -36.11 -4.92
C ASN A 248 6.57 -35.70 -3.55
N MET A 249 5.27 -35.46 -3.46
CA MET A 249 4.64 -34.98 -2.22
C MET A 249 4.83 -35.91 -1.02
N LYS A 250 4.95 -37.24 -1.23
CA LYS A 250 5.19 -38.19 -0.13
C LYS A 250 6.56 -38.04 0.48
N ASP A 251 7.57 -37.69 -0.32
CA ASP A 251 8.95 -37.43 0.17
C ASP A 251 8.97 -36.24 1.14
N LEU A 252 7.97 -35.34 1.07
CA LEU A 252 7.88 -34.09 1.84
C LEU A 252 7.04 -34.21 3.13
N GLU A 253 6.28 -35.29 3.33
CA GLU A 253 5.29 -35.42 4.44
C GLU A 253 5.93 -35.22 5.82
N SER A 254 7.14 -35.72 6.04
CA SER A 254 7.84 -35.64 7.33
C SER A 254 8.59 -34.32 7.56
N LEU A 255 8.75 -33.48 6.53
CA LEU A 255 9.55 -32.27 6.58
C LEU A 255 8.69 -31.02 6.88
N PRO A 256 9.24 -30.00 7.56
CA PRO A 256 8.54 -28.73 7.77
C PRO A 256 8.30 -27.99 6.47
N CYS A 257 7.04 -27.68 6.16
CA CYS A 257 6.66 -26.80 5.05
C CYS A 257 6.78 -25.34 5.49
N LEU A 258 7.60 -24.56 4.80
CA LEU A 258 7.82 -23.15 5.06
C LEU A 258 7.00 -22.33 4.05
N THR A 259 6.13 -21.45 4.54
CA THR A 259 5.25 -20.64 3.71
C THR A 259 5.21 -19.19 4.17
N TYR A 260 4.84 -18.27 3.27
CA TYR A 260 4.64 -16.88 3.64
C TYR A 260 3.24 -16.62 4.20
N GLU A 261 3.18 -15.88 5.32
CA GLU A 261 1.93 -15.46 5.93
C GLU A 261 1.23 -14.41 5.08
N GLN A 262 -0.07 -14.59 4.80
CA GLN A 262 -0.86 -13.65 3.98
C GLN A 262 -1.70 -12.64 4.80
N GLY A 263 -1.54 -12.60 6.14
CA GLY A 263 -2.20 -11.63 7.02
C GLY A 263 -3.72 -11.76 7.03
N ASP A 264 -4.43 -10.62 7.08
CA ASP A 264 -5.90 -10.57 7.18
C ASP A 264 -6.61 -11.17 5.95
N GLN A 265 -5.97 -11.15 4.78
CA GLN A 265 -6.45 -11.80 3.55
C GLN A 265 -5.95 -13.25 3.47
N ASN A 266 -6.04 -13.98 4.57
CA ASN A 266 -5.55 -15.35 4.71
C ASN A 266 -6.43 -16.36 3.95
N SER A 267 -6.69 -16.09 2.68
CA SER A 267 -7.32 -17.03 1.75
C SER A 267 -6.23 -17.79 0.99
N PHE A 268 -6.36 -19.10 0.88
CA PHE A 268 -5.44 -19.94 0.10
C PHE A 268 -5.22 -19.45 -1.34
N TYR A 269 -6.17 -18.72 -1.91
CA TYR A 269 -6.01 -18.12 -3.26
C TYR A 269 -4.95 -17.04 -3.34
N PHE A 270 -4.58 -16.42 -2.22
CA PHE A 270 -3.52 -15.40 -2.14
C PHE A 270 -2.19 -15.94 -1.61
N SER A 271 -2.09 -17.24 -1.28
CA SER A 271 -0.82 -17.86 -0.93
C SER A 271 0.22 -17.67 -2.02
N GLU A 272 1.48 -17.58 -1.64
CA GLU A 272 2.60 -17.44 -2.57
C GLU A 272 3.13 -18.79 -3.05
N GLU A 273 2.75 -19.85 -2.38
CA GLU A 273 3.10 -21.22 -2.72
C GLU A 273 1.91 -21.94 -3.35
N ILE A 274 2.19 -22.77 -4.33
CA ILE A 274 1.20 -23.69 -4.87
C ILE A 274 0.89 -24.80 -3.85
N LEU A 275 -0.20 -25.51 -4.06
CA LEU A 275 -0.64 -26.61 -3.19
C LEU A 275 -0.89 -26.18 -1.73
N SER A 276 -1.14 -24.88 -1.53
CA SER A 276 -1.39 -24.25 -0.21
C SER A 276 -2.60 -24.81 0.55
N THR A 277 -3.48 -25.57 -0.12
CA THR A 277 -4.64 -26.24 0.48
C THR A 277 -4.29 -27.58 1.12
N LEU A 278 -3.10 -28.12 0.87
CA LEU A 278 -2.66 -29.36 1.47
C LEU A 278 -2.39 -29.16 2.95
N ASN A 279 -2.80 -30.16 3.74
CA ASN A 279 -2.50 -30.17 5.17
C ASN A 279 -1.08 -30.72 5.38
N HIS A 280 -0.23 -29.94 5.99
CA HIS A 280 1.14 -30.33 6.36
C HIS A 280 1.17 -30.61 7.86
N GLU A 281 1.72 -31.77 8.27
CA GLU A 281 1.89 -32.08 9.71
C GLU A 281 2.81 -31.07 10.41
N LYS A 282 3.80 -30.56 9.69
CA LYS A 282 4.73 -29.53 10.17
C LYS A 282 4.66 -28.34 9.23
N SER A 283 4.22 -27.19 9.75
CA SER A 283 4.12 -25.93 8.97
C SER A 283 4.70 -24.79 9.77
N ILE A 284 5.54 -23.98 9.13
CA ILE A 284 6.10 -22.75 9.68
C ILE A 284 5.75 -21.62 8.74
N LYS A 285 5.13 -20.57 9.26
CA LYS A 285 4.80 -19.36 8.51
C LYS A 285 5.77 -18.26 8.83
N VAL A 286 6.26 -17.57 7.80
CA VAL A 286 7.21 -16.46 7.89
C VAL A 286 6.67 -15.22 7.18
N THR A 287 7.28 -14.07 7.43
CA THR A 287 6.85 -12.78 6.85
C THR A 287 7.90 -12.16 5.94
N ASP A 288 9.10 -12.74 5.87
CA ASP A 288 10.19 -12.21 5.07
C ASP A 288 11.11 -13.31 4.51
N LYS A 289 11.81 -12.95 3.42
CA LYS A 289 12.71 -13.85 2.69
C LYS A 289 13.97 -14.25 3.49
N GLY A 290 14.50 -13.38 4.32
CA GLY A 290 15.68 -13.67 5.13
C GLY A 290 15.38 -14.82 6.08
N THR A 291 14.29 -14.71 6.83
CA THR A 291 13.85 -15.74 7.78
C THR A 291 13.59 -17.10 7.11
N ILE A 292 12.97 -17.13 5.90
CA ILE A 292 12.73 -18.42 5.23
C ILE A 292 14.04 -19.08 4.78
N ILE A 293 15.03 -18.30 4.36
CA ILE A 293 16.37 -18.82 4.00
C ILE A 293 17.06 -19.37 5.23
N ASP A 294 17.07 -18.66 6.36
CA ASP A 294 17.65 -19.11 7.62
C ASP A 294 17.03 -20.43 8.10
N LEU A 295 15.70 -20.55 7.99
CA LEU A 295 14.98 -21.77 8.34
C LEU A 295 15.31 -22.94 7.39
N MET A 296 15.40 -22.71 6.07
CA MET A 296 15.81 -23.75 5.12
C MET A 296 17.23 -24.24 5.37
N THR A 297 18.15 -23.34 5.71
CA THR A 297 19.56 -23.71 5.95
C THR A 297 19.80 -24.29 7.34
N GLY A 298 19.05 -23.87 8.33
CA GLY A 298 19.16 -24.30 9.73
C GLY A 298 18.29 -25.49 10.12
N THR A 299 17.37 -25.91 9.25
CA THR A 299 16.45 -27.04 9.48
C THR A 299 16.30 -27.90 8.23
N ASP A 300 15.52 -28.99 8.32
CA ASP A 300 15.12 -29.79 7.16
C ASP A 300 13.90 -29.21 6.41
N GLY A 301 13.57 -27.92 6.64
CA GLY A 301 12.42 -27.26 6.04
C GLY A 301 12.55 -27.07 4.52
N TYR A 302 11.40 -27.02 3.85
CA TYR A 302 11.33 -26.75 2.41
C TYR A 302 10.25 -25.69 2.11
N THR A 303 10.41 -25.00 0.98
CA THR A 303 9.35 -24.17 0.38
C THR A 303 9.16 -24.53 -1.08
N ILE A 304 7.97 -24.29 -1.65
CA ILE A 304 7.64 -24.60 -3.05
C ILE A 304 7.64 -23.31 -3.85
N SER A 305 8.39 -23.29 -4.97
CA SER A 305 8.50 -22.11 -5.86
C SER A 305 8.71 -22.52 -7.31
N SER A 306 8.99 -21.55 -8.19
CA SER A 306 9.23 -21.74 -9.62
C SER A 306 10.55 -22.41 -9.98
N GLY A 307 11.44 -22.65 -9.03
CA GLY A 307 12.80 -23.15 -9.28
C GLY A 307 13.78 -22.10 -9.80
N ILE A 308 13.31 -20.91 -10.17
CA ILE A 308 14.16 -19.82 -10.65
C ILE A 308 14.78 -19.11 -9.46
N CYS A 309 16.09 -19.23 -9.33
CA CYS A 309 16.87 -18.61 -8.27
C CYS A 309 18.19 -18.10 -8.86
N PRO A 310 18.59 -16.85 -8.57
CA PRO A 310 19.88 -16.33 -8.99
C PRO A 310 21.04 -17.16 -8.49
N SER A 311 22.10 -17.27 -9.30
CA SER A 311 23.30 -18.05 -8.97
C SER A 311 23.97 -17.65 -7.64
N TYR A 312 23.91 -16.37 -7.26
CA TYR A 312 24.45 -15.89 -5.99
C TYR A 312 23.65 -16.32 -4.75
N LEU A 313 22.36 -16.69 -4.93
CA LEU A 313 21.54 -17.31 -3.88
C LEU A 313 21.55 -18.84 -3.98
N ARG A 314 21.84 -19.39 -5.15
CA ARG A 314 22.17 -20.80 -5.33
C ARG A 314 23.56 -21.14 -4.75
N GLY A 315 24.24 -20.15 -4.14
CA GLY A 315 25.48 -20.37 -3.42
C GLY A 315 25.41 -21.67 -2.61
N ASP A 316 26.48 -22.12 -2.04
CA ASP A 316 26.58 -23.44 -1.43
C ASP A 316 25.47 -23.88 -0.47
N ASP A 317 24.48 -23.01 -0.15
CA ASP A 317 23.51 -23.22 0.94
C ASP A 317 22.10 -23.62 0.52
N ILE A 318 21.59 -23.22 -0.67
CA ILE A 318 20.22 -23.52 -1.14
C ILE A 318 20.24 -24.37 -2.41
N ILE A 319 19.44 -25.43 -2.41
CA ILE A 319 19.28 -26.35 -3.53
C ILE A 319 17.83 -26.28 -4.04
N SER A 320 17.69 -26.26 -5.37
CA SER A 320 16.41 -26.34 -6.08
C SER A 320 16.24 -27.76 -6.66
N ILE A 321 15.16 -28.45 -6.31
CA ILE A 321 14.86 -29.79 -6.78
C ILE A 321 13.47 -29.80 -7.43
N PRO A 322 13.31 -30.38 -8.65
CA PRO A 322 12.01 -30.53 -9.32
C PRO A 322 11.01 -31.29 -8.44
N LEU A 323 9.79 -30.76 -8.34
CA LEU A 323 8.66 -31.40 -7.67
C LEU A 323 7.77 -32.09 -8.71
N GLU A 324 7.54 -33.37 -8.55
CA GLU A 324 6.73 -34.20 -9.48
C GLU A 324 5.23 -33.98 -9.23
N VAL A 325 4.70 -32.87 -9.78
CA VAL A 325 3.28 -32.53 -9.80
C VAL A 325 2.88 -32.00 -11.17
N GLU A 326 1.60 -32.13 -11.54
CA GLU A 326 1.10 -31.68 -12.84
C GLU A 326 0.82 -30.17 -12.91
N GLU A 327 1.01 -29.44 -11.80
CA GLU A 327 0.79 -28.00 -11.74
C GLU A 327 1.84 -27.21 -12.51
N ILE A 328 1.42 -26.05 -13.03
CA ILE A 328 2.29 -25.07 -13.67
C ILE A 328 2.15 -23.74 -12.94
N ILE A 329 3.27 -23.15 -12.59
CA ILE A 329 3.37 -21.81 -12.05
C ILE A 329 3.54 -20.84 -13.23
N ARG A 330 2.61 -19.92 -13.41
CA ARG A 330 2.71 -18.82 -14.40
C ARG A 330 3.01 -17.54 -13.64
N ILE A 331 4.23 -17.02 -13.77
CA ILE A 331 4.62 -15.76 -13.18
C ILE A 331 4.45 -14.66 -14.20
N GLY A 332 3.91 -13.53 -13.76
CA GLY A 332 3.64 -12.41 -14.65
C GLY A 332 3.62 -11.09 -13.93
N VAL A 333 3.60 -10.06 -14.77
CA VAL A 333 3.56 -8.68 -14.34
C VAL A 333 2.12 -8.18 -14.37
N ILE A 334 1.68 -7.53 -13.31
CA ILE A 334 0.42 -6.79 -13.27
C ILE A 334 0.69 -5.29 -13.42
N THR A 335 -0.10 -4.65 -14.26
CA THR A 335 -0.05 -3.20 -14.50
C THR A 335 -1.46 -2.62 -14.49
N HIS A 336 -1.58 -1.33 -14.26
CA HIS A 336 -2.87 -0.66 -14.35
C HIS A 336 -3.28 -0.50 -15.82
N LYS A 337 -4.53 -0.79 -16.15
CA LYS A 337 -5.03 -0.80 -17.52
C LYS A 337 -4.94 0.56 -18.22
N ASP A 338 -5.16 1.63 -17.46
CA ASP A 338 -5.24 3.00 -17.99
C ASP A 338 -3.87 3.73 -17.98
N TYR A 339 -2.83 3.12 -17.41
CA TYR A 339 -1.50 3.73 -17.31
C TYR A 339 -0.47 2.87 -18.02
N ARG A 340 0.30 3.51 -18.90
CA ARG A 340 1.44 2.85 -19.55
C ARG A 340 2.66 2.92 -18.63
N PRO A 341 3.52 1.90 -18.64
CA PRO A 341 4.80 1.96 -17.96
C PRO A 341 5.60 3.21 -18.38
N THR A 342 6.27 3.83 -17.41
CA THR A 342 7.24 4.90 -17.68
C THR A 342 8.46 4.34 -18.43
N ALA A 343 9.36 5.21 -18.89
CA ALA A 343 10.62 4.76 -19.48
C ALA A 343 11.44 3.87 -18.53
N LEU A 344 11.41 4.17 -17.22
CA LEU A 344 12.04 3.33 -16.18
C LEU A 344 11.31 2.01 -15.98
N GLY A 345 9.98 2.05 -15.98
CA GLY A 345 9.16 0.84 -15.91
C GLY A 345 9.40 -0.09 -17.08
N GLN A 346 9.50 0.47 -18.31
CA GLN A 346 9.83 -0.33 -19.50
C GLN A 346 11.24 -0.91 -19.41
N MET A 347 12.23 -0.11 -18.98
CA MET A 347 13.60 -0.58 -18.76
C MET A 347 13.64 -1.73 -17.74
N TYR A 348 12.90 -1.61 -16.63
CA TYR A 348 12.82 -2.67 -15.65
C TYR A 348 12.19 -3.95 -16.22
N LEU A 349 11.14 -3.85 -17.01
CA LEU A 349 10.52 -5.00 -17.70
C LEU A 349 11.51 -5.69 -18.64
N ASP A 350 12.26 -4.93 -19.44
CA ASP A 350 13.24 -5.47 -20.37
C ASP A 350 14.38 -6.19 -19.62
N ILE A 351 14.84 -5.61 -18.52
CA ILE A 351 15.82 -6.25 -17.62
C ILE A 351 15.24 -7.52 -17.00
N LEU A 352 14.01 -7.47 -16.51
CA LEU A 352 13.34 -8.60 -15.87
C LEU A 352 13.19 -9.78 -16.83
N HIS A 353 12.80 -9.54 -18.08
CA HIS A 353 12.74 -10.57 -19.13
C HIS A 353 14.12 -11.21 -19.39
N ARG A 354 15.18 -10.40 -19.46
CA ARG A 354 16.53 -10.89 -19.68
C ARG A 354 17.05 -11.73 -18.49
N VAL A 355 16.89 -11.19 -17.27
CA VAL A 355 17.32 -11.89 -16.04
C VAL A 355 16.63 -13.24 -15.89
N VAL A 356 15.34 -13.33 -16.19
CA VAL A 356 14.61 -14.60 -16.17
C VAL A 356 15.08 -15.53 -17.28
N GLY A 357 15.29 -15.02 -18.50
CA GLY A 357 15.80 -15.81 -19.62
C GLY A 357 17.16 -16.44 -19.34
N ASP A 358 18.09 -15.67 -18.78
CA ASP A 358 19.41 -16.13 -18.39
C ASP A 358 19.33 -17.26 -17.33
N MET A 359 18.43 -17.11 -16.34
CA MET A 359 18.24 -18.11 -15.27
C MET A 359 17.52 -19.40 -15.71
N GLN A 360 16.75 -19.34 -16.80
CA GLN A 360 16.09 -20.52 -17.39
C GLN A 360 17.04 -21.32 -18.29
N GLY A 361 18.08 -20.67 -18.82
CA GLY A 361 19.10 -21.30 -19.69
C GLY A 361 20.21 -22.03 -18.94
N GLU A 362 20.35 -21.77 -17.63
CA GLU A 362 21.26 -22.44 -16.72
C GLU A 362 20.63 -23.71 -16.07
#